data_55d10662b2f0efb0745f37431020a906
#
_entry.id   55d10662b2f0efb0745f37431020a906
#
_cell.length_a   1.000
_cell.length_b   1.000
_cell.length_c   1.000
_cell.angle_alpha   90.00
_cell.angle_beta   90.00
_cell.angle_gamma   90.00
#
_symmetry.space_group_name_H-M   'P 1'
#
loop_
_entity.id
_entity.type
_entity.pdbx_description
1 polymer ?
#
loop_
_entity_poly.entity_id
_entity_poly.type
_entity_poly.pdbx_seq_one_letter_code
_entity_poly.pdbx_strand_id
1 'polypeptide(L)'
;MKKFLLKCFLVLLPVVILLTGFFIFDPFKVVYSYKDFYEDYIIFLNRDYVSTEMYINNSEKNKYDSFIFGSSRTIAYKTQSWKKYLDSSTKPFLYDASAEQIDGIYLKIKFLEKTGSPIRNAIIIICRDCSFAKYDPESGHLFVKHPEISGQSYFSFYKTFIKDYFNFNFLRSYYDYRLNHKVKNFMWGIIDPKQLVVDPVTNDLFPVNIENEIKTDSAKFFAGIASQFFDRGNNIPLCEPAISETHIEMLKEIERIFKEKKTDYKIIISPLYEQKKFAEKDMQILDNIFGAEHVYDFSGVNEFTEDYHNYYEASHYRISVGDEILKRIYQKTN
;
A
#
# COMPACT_ATOMS: atom_id res chain seq x y z
N MET A 1 -44.94 16.24 26.22
CA MET A 1 -43.58 16.63 25.88
C MET A 1 -42.54 15.76 26.56
N LYS A 2 -42.44 15.64 27.89
CA LYS A 2 -41.44 14.82 28.59
C LYS A 2 -41.41 13.33 28.14
N LYS A 3 -42.58 12.66 28.02
CA LYS A 3 -42.66 11.25 27.55
C LYS A 3 -42.23 11.08 26.10
N PHE A 4 -42.45 12.07 25.24
CA PHE A 4 -41.98 12.04 23.85
C PHE A 4 -40.46 12.18 23.80
N LEU A 5 -39.90 13.15 24.51
CA LEU A 5 -38.42 13.33 24.58
C LEU A 5 -37.72 12.09 25.16
N LEU A 6 -38.32 11.46 26.18
CA LEU A 6 -37.78 10.22 26.71
C LEU A 6 -37.76 9.08 25.68
N LYS A 7 -38.82 8.94 24.87
CA LYS A 7 -38.85 7.96 23.78
C LYS A 7 -37.80 8.25 22.73
N CYS A 8 -37.64 9.50 22.29
CA CYS A 8 -36.60 9.92 21.37
C CYS A 8 -35.20 9.61 21.93
N PHE A 9 -34.95 9.91 23.20
CA PHE A 9 -33.71 9.60 23.88
C PHE A 9 -33.40 8.09 23.88
N LEU A 10 -34.38 7.26 24.24
CA LEU A 10 -34.23 5.81 24.28
C LEU A 10 -33.95 5.21 22.89
N VAL A 11 -34.50 5.77 21.81
CA VAL A 11 -34.23 5.37 20.43
C VAL A 11 -32.82 5.80 19.98
N LEU A 12 -32.37 6.97 20.40
CA LEU A 12 -31.04 7.49 20.06
C LEU A 12 -29.93 6.92 20.92
N LEU A 13 -30.23 6.40 22.11
CA LEU A 13 -29.25 5.91 23.06
C LEU A 13 -28.28 4.85 22.47
N PRO A 14 -28.72 3.83 21.71
CA PRO A 14 -27.81 2.86 21.09
C PRO A 14 -26.83 3.54 20.10
N VAL A 15 -27.30 4.53 19.33
CA VAL A 15 -26.47 5.28 18.39
C VAL A 15 -25.41 6.09 19.15
N VAL A 16 -25.80 6.75 20.25
CA VAL A 16 -24.88 7.51 21.10
C VAL A 16 -23.83 6.59 21.71
N ILE A 17 -24.22 5.41 22.21
CA ILE A 17 -23.29 4.42 22.77
C ILE A 17 -22.28 3.96 21.71
N LEU A 18 -22.73 3.64 20.50
CA LEU A 18 -21.86 3.23 19.42
C LEU A 18 -20.90 4.34 18.98
N LEU A 19 -21.40 5.58 18.83
CA LEU A 19 -20.55 6.74 18.54
C LEU A 19 -19.50 6.97 19.62
N THR A 20 -19.91 6.86 20.89
CA THR A 20 -18.96 6.93 22.02
C THR A 20 -17.91 5.83 21.91
N GLY A 21 -18.31 4.61 21.55
CA GLY A 21 -17.40 3.51 21.29
C GLY A 21 -16.42 3.78 20.14
N PHE A 22 -16.88 4.43 19.05
CA PHE A 22 -16.01 4.86 17.97
C PHE A 22 -14.87 5.76 18.47
N PHE A 23 -15.19 6.77 19.26
CA PHE A 23 -14.19 7.70 19.78
C PHE A 23 -13.32 7.09 20.90
N ILE A 24 -13.86 6.27 21.79
CA ILE A 24 -13.08 5.66 22.88
C ILE A 24 -12.10 4.61 22.35
N PHE A 25 -12.54 3.76 21.43
CA PHE A 25 -11.74 2.64 20.96
C PHE A 25 -10.90 2.96 19.73
N ASP A 26 -11.24 4.02 18.99
CA ASP A 26 -10.61 4.40 17.72
C ASP A 26 -10.22 3.18 16.86
N PRO A 27 -11.20 2.37 16.43
CA PRO A 27 -10.90 1.09 15.79
C PRO A 27 -10.05 1.24 14.52
N PHE A 28 -10.16 2.37 13.83
CA PHE A 28 -9.43 2.66 12.59
C PHE A 28 -8.12 3.42 12.82
N LYS A 29 -7.84 3.78 14.07
CA LYS A 29 -6.68 4.62 14.46
C LYS A 29 -6.59 5.95 13.68
N VAL A 30 -7.72 6.64 13.54
CA VAL A 30 -7.84 7.91 12.81
C VAL A 30 -8.27 9.09 13.68
N VAL A 31 -8.64 8.85 14.94
CA VAL A 31 -9.10 9.90 15.88
C VAL A 31 -7.94 10.49 16.66
N TYR A 32 -6.97 9.65 17.03
CA TYR A 32 -5.80 10.04 17.85
C TYR A 32 -4.51 9.93 17.07
N SER A 33 -3.48 10.63 17.52
CA SER A 33 -2.12 10.47 17.02
C SER A 33 -1.44 9.28 17.70
N TYR A 34 -0.78 8.42 16.92
CA TYR A 34 -0.09 7.23 17.39
C TYR A 34 1.40 7.30 17.04
N LYS A 35 2.25 6.86 17.97
CA LYS A 35 3.68 6.65 17.66
C LYS A 35 3.89 5.38 16.84
N ASP A 36 3.09 4.37 17.14
CA ASP A 36 3.00 3.12 16.40
C ASP A 36 1.52 2.80 16.14
N PHE A 37 1.13 2.86 14.88
CA PHE A 37 -0.23 2.56 14.45
C PHE A 37 -0.56 1.06 14.55
N TYR A 38 0.47 0.21 14.55
CA TYR A 38 0.31 -1.25 14.58
C TYR A 38 0.41 -1.86 15.97
N GLU A 39 0.70 -1.05 16.99
CA GLU A 39 0.57 -1.47 18.38
C GLU A 39 -0.92 -1.70 18.71
N ASP A 40 -1.26 -2.90 19.15
CA ASP A 40 -2.63 -3.32 19.55
C ASP A 40 -3.74 -3.05 18.52
N TYR A 41 -3.41 -2.97 17.23
CA TYR A 41 -4.44 -2.89 16.18
C TYR A 41 -5.22 -4.21 16.05
N ILE A 42 -6.47 -4.11 15.59
CA ILE A 42 -7.39 -5.26 15.49
C ILE A 42 -7.83 -5.48 14.05
N ILE A 43 -8.03 -4.40 13.30
CA ILE A 43 -8.59 -4.41 11.95
C ILE A 43 -7.51 -4.04 10.94
N PHE A 44 -7.77 -4.33 9.66
CA PHE A 44 -6.95 -3.78 8.59
C PHE A 44 -7.02 -2.25 8.61
N LEU A 45 -5.87 -1.60 8.71
CA LEU A 45 -5.76 -0.14 8.74
C LEU A 45 -5.64 0.43 7.33
N ASN A 46 -6.11 1.65 7.15
CA ASN A 46 -5.91 2.41 5.92
C ASN A 46 -4.43 2.75 5.74
N ARG A 47 -3.77 2.12 4.75
CA ARG A 47 -2.34 2.30 4.50
C ARG A 47 -1.99 3.69 3.99
N ASP A 48 -2.85 4.34 3.20
CA ASP A 48 -2.63 5.72 2.74
C ASP A 48 -2.59 6.70 3.92
N TYR A 49 -3.57 6.57 4.81
CA TYR A 49 -3.63 7.39 6.02
C TYR A 49 -2.43 7.12 6.94
N VAL A 50 -2.18 5.86 7.27
CA VAL A 50 -1.10 5.47 8.21
C VAL A 50 0.27 5.88 7.67
N SER A 51 0.59 5.60 6.41
CA SER A 51 1.89 5.96 5.83
C SER A 51 2.09 7.48 5.80
N THR A 52 1.03 8.24 5.52
CA THR A 52 1.08 9.71 5.52
C THR A 52 1.25 10.27 6.92
N GLU A 53 0.49 9.79 7.91
CA GLU A 53 0.63 10.20 9.32
C GLU A 53 2.03 9.85 9.87
N MET A 54 2.53 8.66 9.58
CA MET A 54 3.89 8.26 9.99
C MET A 54 4.94 9.17 9.38
N TYR A 55 4.77 9.54 8.10
CA TYR A 55 5.66 10.49 7.45
C TYR A 55 5.58 11.86 8.14
N ILE A 56 4.39 12.43 8.32
CA ILE A 56 4.19 13.76 8.95
C ILE A 56 4.79 13.78 10.35
N ASN A 57 4.46 12.77 11.17
CA ASN A 57 4.88 12.71 12.58
C ASN A 57 6.41 12.51 12.76
N ASN A 58 7.08 11.91 11.79
CA ASN A 58 8.48 11.52 11.91
C ASN A 58 9.45 12.31 11.01
N SER A 59 8.95 13.02 9.98
CA SER A 59 9.78 13.67 8.96
C SER A 59 10.73 14.71 9.51
N GLU A 60 10.30 15.51 10.49
CA GLU A 60 11.13 16.53 11.10
C GLU A 60 12.35 15.93 11.84
N LYS A 61 12.13 14.83 12.56
CA LYS A 61 13.19 14.12 13.32
C LYS A 61 14.10 13.32 12.41
N ASN A 62 13.53 12.53 11.50
CA ASN A 62 14.28 11.57 10.69
C ASN A 62 14.84 12.16 9.40
N LYS A 63 14.29 13.31 8.93
CA LYS A 63 14.74 13.99 7.70
C LYS A 63 14.76 13.05 6.48
N TYR A 64 13.64 12.37 6.23
CA TYR A 64 13.51 11.46 5.08
C TYR A 64 13.80 12.20 3.77
N ASP A 65 14.54 11.54 2.89
CA ASP A 65 15.00 12.10 1.62
C ASP A 65 14.93 11.10 0.45
N SER A 66 14.49 9.88 0.71
CA SER A 66 14.46 8.79 -0.26
C SER A 66 13.18 7.98 -0.06
N PHE A 67 12.44 7.71 -1.16
CA PHE A 67 11.08 7.18 -1.04
C PHE A 67 10.83 6.01 -1.96
N ILE A 68 10.11 4.99 -1.45
CA ILE A 68 9.54 3.91 -2.26
C ILE A 68 8.04 4.14 -2.33
N PHE A 69 7.50 4.34 -3.53
CA PHE A 69 6.08 4.55 -3.79
C PHE A 69 5.47 3.35 -4.50
N GLY A 70 4.22 3.04 -4.19
CA GLY A 70 3.47 2.01 -4.89
C GLY A 70 2.35 1.41 -4.05
N SER A 71 1.74 0.37 -4.60
CA SER A 71 0.68 -0.38 -3.95
C SER A 71 1.23 -1.34 -2.87
N SER A 72 0.38 -2.22 -2.34
CA SER A 72 0.75 -3.26 -1.36
C SER A 72 1.96 -4.12 -1.80
N ARG A 73 2.30 -4.18 -3.07
CA ARG A 73 3.47 -4.90 -3.60
C ARG A 73 4.81 -4.29 -3.19
N THR A 74 4.81 -3.07 -2.66
CA THR A 74 5.98 -2.48 -2.00
C THR A 74 6.45 -3.29 -0.80
N ILE A 75 5.61 -4.21 -0.26
CA ILE A 75 6.00 -5.18 0.78
C ILE A 75 7.25 -5.99 0.41
N ALA A 76 7.52 -6.19 -0.87
CA ALA A 76 8.72 -6.88 -1.33
C ALA A 76 10.01 -6.06 -1.15
N TYR A 77 9.91 -4.73 -1.05
CA TYR A 77 11.05 -3.83 -1.02
C TYR A 77 11.26 -3.30 0.40
N LYS A 78 12.47 -3.53 0.94
CA LYS A 78 12.84 -3.03 2.27
C LYS A 78 13.75 -1.84 2.15
N THR A 79 13.47 -0.79 2.91
CA THR A 79 14.30 0.42 2.94
C THR A 79 15.74 0.09 3.32
N GLN A 80 15.96 -0.86 4.24
CA GLN A 80 17.30 -1.30 4.64
C GLN A 80 18.03 -2.06 3.52
N SER A 81 17.32 -2.87 2.72
CA SER A 81 17.89 -3.53 1.55
C SER A 81 18.27 -2.52 0.48
N TRP A 82 17.39 -1.56 0.22
CA TRP A 82 17.63 -0.48 -0.72
C TRP A 82 18.79 0.42 -0.31
N LYS A 83 18.89 0.75 0.97
CA LYS A 83 19.96 1.62 1.52
C LYS A 83 21.37 1.10 1.24
N LYS A 84 21.56 -0.21 1.01
CA LYS A 84 22.88 -0.78 0.65
C LYS A 84 23.42 -0.25 -0.69
N TYR A 85 22.55 0.27 -1.54
CA TYR A 85 22.88 0.80 -2.88
C TYR A 85 22.89 2.32 -2.92
N LEU A 86 22.54 3.00 -1.82
CA LEU A 86 22.47 4.44 -1.71
C LEU A 86 23.63 5.00 -0.88
N ASP A 87 23.79 6.31 -0.92
CA ASP A 87 24.69 6.98 0.01
C ASP A 87 24.32 6.67 1.47
N SER A 88 25.33 6.45 2.32
CA SER A 88 25.14 6.06 3.72
C SER A 88 24.32 7.07 4.55
N SER A 89 24.34 8.35 4.15
CA SER A 89 23.59 9.42 4.80
C SER A 89 22.09 9.41 4.50
N THR A 90 21.63 8.67 3.46
CA THR A 90 20.22 8.66 3.03
C THR A 90 19.29 8.13 4.11
N LYS A 91 18.07 8.67 4.10
CA LYS A 91 16.99 8.34 5.03
C LYS A 91 15.76 7.85 4.28
N PRO A 92 15.71 6.55 3.94
CA PRO A 92 14.63 6.01 3.15
C PRO A 92 13.34 5.81 3.96
N PHE A 93 12.21 5.97 3.28
CA PHE A 93 10.87 5.78 3.81
C PHE A 93 9.99 5.05 2.79
N LEU A 94 9.20 4.08 3.24
CA LEU A 94 8.21 3.39 2.43
C LEU A 94 6.89 4.17 2.43
N TYR A 95 6.54 4.80 1.32
CA TYR A 95 5.37 5.66 1.21
C TYR A 95 4.30 5.03 0.32
N ASP A 96 3.71 3.96 0.82
CA ASP A 96 2.74 3.10 0.12
C ASP A 96 1.28 3.43 0.42
N ALA A 97 0.38 2.77 -0.32
CA ALA A 97 -1.02 2.61 0.04
C ALA A 97 -1.56 1.27 -0.49
N SER A 98 -2.70 0.82 0.03
CA SER A 98 -3.40 -0.34 -0.52
C SER A 98 -3.96 -0.02 -1.90
N ALA A 99 -3.74 -0.90 -2.89
CA ALA A 99 -4.18 -0.74 -4.27
C ALA A 99 -3.83 0.64 -4.88
N GLU A 100 -2.66 1.20 -4.52
CA GLU A 100 -2.25 2.53 -4.94
C GLU A 100 -2.17 2.66 -6.46
N GLN A 101 -2.80 3.69 -6.96
CA GLN A 101 -2.78 4.09 -8.37
C GLN A 101 -1.79 5.23 -8.59
N ILE A 102 -1.53 5.57 -9.86
CA ILE A 102 -0.58 6.64 -10.19
C ILE A 102 -1.03 8.01 -9.68
N ASP A 103 -2.34 8.24 -9.57
CA ASP A 103 -2.90 9.47 -9.01
C ASP A 103 -2.50 9.66 -7.53
N GLY A 104 -2.53 8.60 -6.73
CA GLY A 104 -2.11 8.68 -5.34
C GLY A 104 -0.61 8.87 -5.19
N ILE A 105 0.19 8.18 -6.00
CA ILE A 105 1.65 8.40 -6.06
C ILE A 105 1.95 9.85 -6.45
N TYR A 106 1.30 10.36 -7.48
CA TYR A 106 1.40 11.76 -7.90
C TYR A 106 1.09 12.74 -6.77
N LEU A 107 -0.03 12.54 -6.08
CA LEU A 107 -0.43 13.40 -4.97
C LEU A 107 0.58 13.37 -3.81
N LYS A 108 1.15 12.21 -3.46
CA LYS A 108 2.20 12.08 -2.44
C LYS A 108 3.47 12.84 -2.85
N ILE A 109 3.91 12.73 -4.09
CA ILE A 109 5.07 13.45 -4.61
C ILE A 109 4.81 14.97 -4.62
N LYS A 110 3.61 15.41 -5.01
CA LYS A 110 3.18 16.83 -4.91
C LYS A 110 3.17 17.32 -3.46
N PHE A 111 2.74 16.51 -2.53
CA PHE A 111 2.77 16.84 -1.10
C PHE A 111 4.21 17.03 -0.61
N LEU A 112 5.14 16.14 -0.98
CA LEU A 112 6.57 16.30 -0.68
C LEU A 112 7.16 17.56 -1.32
N GLU A 113 6.78 17.89 -2.55
CA GLU A 113 7.18 19.13 -3.21
C GLU A 113 6.68 20.35 -2.43
N LYS A 114 5.38 20.39 -2.14
CA LYS A 114 4.70 21.50 -1.42
C LYS A 114 5.29 21.75 -0.03
N THR A 115 5.66 20.67 0.67
CA THR A 115 6.27 20.77 2.01
C THR A 115 7.78 21.07 1.98
N GLY A 116 8.37 21.22 0.80
CA GLY A 116 9.80 21.47 0.64
C GLY A 116 10.68 20.27 0.99
N SER A 117 10.11 19.07 1.06
CA SER A 117 10.86 17.86 1.41
C SER A 117 11.86 17.50 0.31
N PRO A 118 13.09 17.10 0.67
CA PRO A 118 14.02 16.60 -0.31
C PRO A 118 13.54 15.26 -0.86
N ILE A 119 13.76 15.01 -2.16
CA ILE A 119 13.54 13.72 -2.80
C ILE A 119 14.84 13.38 -3.52
N ARG A 120 15.84 12.88 -2.78
CA ARG A 120 17.15 12.54 -3.37
C ARG A 120 17.09 11.28 -4.20
N ASN A 121 16.34 10.28 -3.72
CA ASN A 121 16.16 9.01 -4.42
C ASN A 121 14.68 8.63 -4.41
N ALA A 122 14.22 8.00 -5.48
CA ALA A 122 12.85 7.49 -5.58
C ALA A 122 12.79 6.15 -6.31
N ILE A 123 11.94 5.25 -5.81
CA ILE A 123 11.49 4.06 -6.53
C ILE A 123 9.98 4.15 -6.67
N ILE A 124 9.47 4.00 -7.89
CA ILE A 124 8.05 3.86 -8.16
C ILE A 124 7.78 2.43 -8.62
N ILE A 125 6.93 1.71 -7.88
CA ILE A 125 6.51 0.36 -8.20
C ILE A 125 5.21 0.42 -8.99
N ILE A 126 5.27 0.08 -10.26
CA ILE A 126 4.13 0.01 -11.17
C ILE A 126 3.61 -1.42 -11.22
N CYS A 127 2.31 -1.56 -11.02
CA CYS A 127 1.58 -2.81 -11.14
C CYS A 127 0.57 -2.68 -12.27
N ARG A 128 0.69 -3.54 -13.28
CA ARG A 128 -0.16 -3.50 -14.46
C ARG A 128 -1.66 -3.50 -14.14
N ASP A 129 -2.05 -4.27 -13.15
CA ASP A 129 -3.44 -4.51 -12.77
C ASP A 129 -4.08 -3.36 -11.97
N CYS A 130 -3.31 -2.53 -11.31
CA CYS A 130 -3.86 -1.47 -10.46
C CYS A 130 -3.34 -0.06 -10.76
N SER A 131 -2.06 0.14 -11.13
CA SER A 131 -1.49 1.50 -11.20
C SER A 131 -2.19 2.43 -12.19
N PHE A 132 -2.77 1.90 -13.26
CA PHE A 132 -3.49 2.65 -14.30
C PHE A 132 -4.93 2.16 -14.45
N ALA A 133 -5.58 1.78 -13.36
CA ALA A 133 -6.96 1.31 -13.41
C ALA A 133 -7.90 2.42 -13.92
N LYS A 134 -8.89 2.01 -14.76
CA LYS A 134 -9.85 2.93 -15.41
C LYS A 134 -11.11 3.18 -14.59
N TYR A 135 -11.22 2.55 -13.43
CA TYR A 135 -12.39 2.67 -12.55
C TYR A 135 -11.98 3.32 -11.23
N ASP A 136 -12.93 3.94 -10.57
CA ASP A 136 -12.71 4.48 -9.25
C ASP A 136 -12.09 3.41 -8.34
N PRO A 137 -11.07 3.78 -7.57
CA PRO A 137 -10.47 2.88 -6.62
C PRO A 137 -11.53 2.34 -5.68
N GLU A 138 -11.29 1.17 -5.13
CA GLU A 138 -12.17 0.59 -4.13
C GLU A 138 -12.56 1.65 -3.10
N SER A 139 -13.85 1.74 -2.77
CA SER A 139 -14.37 2.74 -1.85
C SER A 139 -14.34 2.20 -0.42
N GLY A 140 -14.36 3.12 0.56
CA GLY A 140 -14.43 2.77 1.97
C GLY A 140 -13.19 3.18 2.76
N HIS A 141 -13.20 2.82 4.04
CA HIS A 141 -12.16 3.28 4.97
C HIS A 141 -10.75 2.83 4.63
N LEU A 142 -10.57 1.71 3.91
CA LEU A 142 -9.23 1.20 3.53
C LEU A 142 -8.56 2.00 2.40
N PHE A 143 -9.35 2.73 1.58
CA PHE A 143 -8.88 3.35 0.33
C PHE A 143 -9.04 4.86 0.30
N VAL A 144 -9.77 5.46 1.26
CA VAL A 144 -9.90 6.91 1.34
C VAL A 144 -8.54 7.55 1.58
N LYS A 145 -8.16 8.51 0.72
CA LYS A 145 -6.86 9.18 0.79
C LYS A 145 -6.80 10.17 1.95
N HIS A 146 -5.61 10.35 2.50
CA HIS A 146 -5.37 11.33 3.55
C HIS A 146 -5.75 12.75 3.11
N PRO A 147 -6.43 13.57 3.96
CA PRO A 147 -6.86 14.93 3.59
C PRO A 147 -5.72 15.85 3.15
N GLU A 148 -4.56 15.79 3.80
CA GLU A 148 -3.38 16.59 3.43
C GLU A 148 -2.82 16.23 2.04
N ILE A 149 -3.06 15.00 1.58
CA ILE A 149 -2.63 14.51 0.27
C ILE A 149 -3.68 14.86 -0.79
N SER A 150 -4.95 14.52 -0.53
CA SER A 150 -6.04 14.64 -1.51
C SER A 150 -6.67 16.02 -1.57
N GLY A 151 -6.49 16.86 -0.53
CA GLY A 151 -7.19 18.13 -0.39
C GLY A 151 -8.67 18.01 -0.04
N GLN A 152 -9.19 16.79 0.20
CA GLN A 152 -10.55 16.61 0.66
C GLN A 152 -10.76 17.18 2.08
N SER A 153 -11.99 17.53 2.42
CA SER A 153 -12.28 17.98 3.78
C SER A 153 -12.16 16.86 4.79
N TYR A 154 -11.65 17.17 5.99
CA TYR A 154 -11.64 16.23 7.12
C TYR A 154 -13.03 15.70 7.46
N PHE A 155 -14.09 16.51 7.26
CA PHE A 155 -15.46 16.05 7.44
C PHE A 155 -15.82 14.90 6.49
N SER A 156 -15.48 15.01 5.20
CA SER A 156 -15.71 13.94 4.22
C SER A 156 -14.91 12.70 4.57
N PHE A 157 -13.66 12.88 5.00
CA PHE A 157 -12.78 11.82 5.43
C PHE A 157 -13.38 11.03 6.60
N TYR A 158 -13.66 11.68 7.73
CA TYR A 158 -14.24 11.01 8.91
C TYR A 158 -15.62 10.40 8.65
N LYS A 159 -16.43 11.02 7.78
CA LYS A 159 -17.72 10.45 7.37
C LYS A 159 -17.57 9.04 6.78
N THR A 160 -16.51 8.78 6.02
CA THR A 160 -16.23 7.45 5.45
C THR A 160 -16.01 6.43 6.57
N PHE A 161 -15.17 6.75 7.56
CA PHE A 161 -14.91 5.85 8.69
C PHE A 161 -16.14 5.62 9.57
N ILE A 162 -16.90 6.66 9.85
CA ILE A 162 -18.15 6.56 10.62
C ILE A 162 -19.16 5.67 9.88
N LYS A 163 -19.31 5.85 8.56
CA LYS A 163 -20.19 5.02 7.73
C LYS A 163 -19.80 3.55 7.82
N ASP A 164 -18.52 3.24 7.68
CA ASP A 164 -18.02 1.86 7.69
C ASP A 164 -18.07 1.26 9.12
N TYR A 165 -17.85 2.07 10.15
CA TYR A 165 -18.04 1.65 11.54
C TYR A 165 -19.47 1.19 11.83
N PHE A 166 -20.48 1.91 11.33
CA PHE A 166 -21.89 1.53 11.49
C PHE A 166 -22.34 0.38 10.59
N ASN A 167 -21.44 -0.21 9.78
CA ASN A 167 -21.73 -1.43 9.06
C ASN A 167 -21.93 -2.58 10.06
N PHE A 168 -23.03 -3.33 9.93
CA PHE A 168 -23.37 -4.42 10.86
C PHE A 168 -22.27 -5.50 10.94
N ASN A 169 -21.69 -5.88 9.80
CA ASN A 169 -20.62 -6.89 9.76
C ASN A 169 -19.37 -6.37 10.48
N PHE A 170 -19.05 -5.09 10.31
CA PHE A 170 -17.94 -4.47 11.02
C PHE A 170 -18.17 -4.47 12.54
N LEU A 171 -19.28 -3.94 13.00
CA LEU A 171 -19.61 -3.88 14.43
C LEU A 171 -19.59 -5.27 15.07
N ARG A 172 -20.26 -6.26 14.41
CA ARG A 172 -20.27 -7.65 14.87
C ARG A 172 -18.87 -8.22 14.96
N SER A 173 -18.04 -8.05 13.93
CA SER A 173 -16.69 -8.61 13.87
C SER A 173 -15.78 -7.97 14.91
N TYR A 174 -15.79 -6.65 14.99
CA TYR A 174 -14.94 -5.88 15.87
C TYR A 174 -15.23 -6.17 17.35
N TYR A 175 -16.50 -6.10 17.77
CA TYR A 175 -16.87 -6.31 19.16
C TYR A 175 -16.80 -7.80 19.57
N ASP A 176 -17.15 -8.73 18.70
CA ASP A 176 -16.97 -10.17 18.99
C ASP A 176 -15.47 -10.48 19.17
N TYR A 177 -14.59 -9.96 18.31
CA TYR A 177 -13.14 -10.17 18.47
C TYR A 177 -12.61 -9.53 19.76
N ARG A 178 -13.04 -8.31 20.08
CA ARG A 178 -12.62 -7.65 21.34
C ARG A 178 -13.00 -8.41 22.60
N LEU A 179 -14.14 -9.10 22.58
CA LEU A 179 -14.62 -9.87 23.72
C LEU A 179 -14.00 -11.27 23.79
N ASN A 180 -13.80 -11.92 22.67
CA ASN A 180 -13.43 -13.33 22.60
C ASN A 180 -11.98 -13.59 22.18
N HIS A 181 -11.29 -12.62 21.58
CA HIS A 181 -9.93 -12.71 21.05
C HIS A 181 -9.71 -13.90 20.09
N LYS A 182 -10.75 -14.30 19.36
CA LYS A 182 -10.73 -15.41 18.41
C LYS A 182 -11.23 -14.96 17.06
N VAL A 183 -10.44 -15.18 16.01
CA VAL A 183 -10.85 -14.95 14.63
C VAL A 183 -11.87 -16.02 14.21
N LYS A 184 -12.96 -15.59 13.58
CA LYS A 184 -14.03 -16.45 13.05
C LYS A 184 -14.20 -16.19 11.56
N ASN A 185 -14.75 -17.14 10.80
CA ASN A 185 -14.88 -17.05 9.35
C ASN A 185 -15.60 -15.77 8.85
N PHE A 186 -16.62 -15.29 9.57
CA PHE A 186 -17.36 -14.08 9.18
C PHE A 186 -16.58 -12.76 9.40
N MET A 187 -15.43 -12.82 10.04
CA MET A 187 -14.56 -11.67 10.32
C MET A 187 -13.52 -11.45 9.19
N TRP A 188 -13.52 -12.33 8.19
CA TRP A 188 -12.57 -12.26 7.09
C TRP A 188 -12.68 -10.91 6.36
N GLY A 189 -11.53 -10.31 6.03
CA GLY A 189 -11.46 -8.98 5.40
C GLY A 189 -11.72 -7.80 6.35
N ILE A 190 -12.03 -8.05 7.64
CA ILE A 190 -12.25 -7.00 8.65
C ILE A 190 -11.18 -7.08 9.74
N ILE A 191 -11.05 -8.24 10.38
CA ILE A 191 -10.07 -8.44 11.44
C ILE A 191 -8.74 -8.86 10.82
N ASP A 192 -7.68 -8.12 11.16
CA ASP A 192 -6.32 -8.49 10.79
C ASP A 192 -5.77 -9.47 11.86
N PRO A 193 -5.38 -10.69 11.48
CA PRO A 193 -4.77 -11.64 12.41
C PRO A 193 -3.34 -11.25 12.83
N LYS A 194 -2.92 -10.00 12.66
CA LYS A 194 -1.58 -9.47 12.99
C LYS A 194 -0.46 -10.19 12.23
N GLN A 195 -0.65 -10.37 10.95
CA GLN A 195 0.34 -11.03 10.08
C GLN A 195 1.53 -10.13 9.71
N LEU A 196 1.33 -8.81 9.78
CA LEU A 196 2.35 -7.82 9.44
C LEU A 196 2.96 -7.21 10.70
N VAL A 197 4.28 -7.08 10.67
CA VAL A 197 5.04 -6.18 11.56
C VAL A 197 5.44 -4.98 10.72
N VAL A 198 5.25 -3.79 11.25
CA VAL A 198 5.58 -2.53 10.57
C VAL A 198 6.64 -1.81 11.35
N ASP A 199 7.70 -1.37 10.67
CA ASP A 199 8.74 -0.54 11.29
C ASP A 199 8.18 0.88 11.52
N PRO A 200 8.07 1.37 12.76
CA PRO A 200 7.45 2.65 13.06
C PRO A 200 8.26 3.86 12.58
N VAL A 201 9.48 3.67 12.11
CA VAL A 201 10.35 4.73 11.58
C VAL A 201 10.35 4.73 10.06
N THR A 202 10.59 3.60 9.43
CA THR A 202 10.74 3.50 7.97
C THR A 202 9.45 3.12 7.26
N ASN A 203 8.42 2.71 7.99
CA ASN A 203 7.16 2.17 7.49
C ASN A 203 7.31 0.86 6.69
N ASP A 204 8.43 0.18 6.80
CA ASP A 204 8.64 -1.14 6.17
C ASP A 204 7.65 -2.17 6.71
N LEU A 205 7.08 -2.95 5.80
CA LEU A 205 6.11 -4.01 6.09
C LEU A 205 6.80 -5.37 6.10
N PHE A 206 6.69 -6.14 7.19
CA PHE A 206 7.29 -7.46 7.32
C PHE A 206 6.22 -8.53 7.56
N PRO A 207 5.99 -9.45 6.61
CA PRO A 207 5.10 -10.60 6.80
C PRO A 207 5.82 -11.71 7.62
N VAL A 208 6.15 -11.39 8.87
CA VAL A 208 7.03 -12.21 9.72
C VAL A 208 6.49 -13.62 9.92
N ASN A 209 5.19 -13.77 10.16
CA ASN A 209 4.58 -15.08 10.39
C ASN A 209 4.69 -15.96 9.14
N ILE A 210 4.36 -15.40 7.97
CA ILE A 210 4.43 -16.11 6.68
C ILE A 210 5.87 -16.51 6.36
N GLU A 211 6.83 -15.60 6.51
CA GLU A 211 8.24 -15.91 6.27
C GLU A 211 8.79 -16.97 7.25
N ASN A 212 8.33 -16.97 8.50
CA ASN A 212 8.69 -18.01 9.47
C ASN A 212 8.08 -19.37 9.12
N GLU A 213 6.83 -19.42 8.67
CA GLU A 213 6.20 -20.66 8.18
C GLU A 213 6.95 -21.23 6.99
N ILE A 214 7.30 -20.38 6.00
CA ILE A 214 8.10 -20.80 4.84
C ILE A 214 9.47 -21.32 5.24
N LYS A 215 10.14 -20.69 6.19
CA LYS A 215 11.45 -21.15 6.70
C LYS A 215 11.36 -22.46 7.44
N THR A 216 10.27 -22.68 8.17
CA THR A 216 10.08 -23.88 9.00
C THR A 216 9.72 -25.10 8.17
N ASP A 217 8.76 -24.96 7.24
CA ASP A 217 8.32 -26.04 6.36
C ASP A 217 7.74 -25.45 5.05
N SER A 218 8.64 -25.16 4.13
CA SER A 218 8.28 -24.57 2.83
C SER A 218 7.29 -25.44 2.04
N ALA A 219 7.50 -26.75 2.03
CA ALA A 219 6.64 -27.69 1.29
C ALA A 219 5.20 -27.67 1.84
N LYS A 220 5.04 -27.69 3.16
CA LYS A 220 3.74 -27.64 3.82
C LYS A 220 3.05 -26.30 3.58
N PHE A 221 3.78 -25.19 3.69
CA PHE A 221 3.24 -23.85 3.44
C PHE A 221 2.67 -23.77 2.02
N PHE A 222 3.48 -24.07 1.00
CA PHE A 222 3.06 -23.93 -0.41
C PHE A 222 1.98 -24.95 -0.79
N ALA A 223 1.97 -26.14 -0.22
CA ALA A 223 0.86 -27.08 -0.39
C ALA A 223 -0.46 -26.50 0.20
N GLY A 224 -0.39 -25.80 1.34
CA GLY A 224 -1.53 -25.19 2.01
C GLY A 224 -2.17 -24.03 1.23
N ILE A 225 -1.39 -23.28 0.45
CA ILE A 225 -1.84 -22.13 -0.34
C ILE A 225 -1.95 -22.42 -1.84
N ALA A 226 -1.73 -23.65 -2.29
CA ALA A 226 -1.74 -24.02 -3.72
C ALA A 226 -3.03 -23.60 -4.44
N SER A 227 -4.18 -23.64 -3.75
CA SER A 227 -5.47 -23.20 -4.30
C SER A 227 -5.59 -21.68 -4.52
N GLN A 228 -4.69 -20.88 -3.99
CA GLN A 228 -4.63 -19.43 -4.20
C GLN A 228 -3.91 -19.06 -5.51
N PHE A 229 -3.24 -20.03 -6.13
CA PHE A 229 -2.59 -19.87 -7.42
C PHE A 229 -3.49 -20.43 -8.53
N PHE A 230 -3.94 -19.56 -9.42
CA PHE A 230 -4.74 -19.96 -10.55
C PHE A 230 -3.89 -20.58 -11.68
N ASP A 231 -4.50 -21.45 -12.49
CA ASP A 231 -3.86 -21.95 -13.70
C ASP A 231 -3.70 -20.83 -14.72
N ARG A 232 -2.46 -20.58 -15.15
CA ARG A 232 -2.12 -19.51 -16.12
C ARG A 232 -2.38 -19.95 -17.58
N GLY A 233 -2.58 -21.25 -17.81
CA GLY A 233 -2.70 -21.82 -19.16
C GLY A 233 -1.42 -21.65 -19.99
N ASN A 234 -1.51 -22.03 -21.26
CA ASN A 234 -0.36 -21.94 -22.20
C ASN A 234 -0.37 -20.64 -23.03
N ASN A 235 -1.51 -19.96 -23.11
CA ASN A 235 -1.67 -18.71 -23.85
C ASN A 235 -1.77 -17.55 -22.87
N ILE A 236 -0.69 -16.81 -22.71
CA ILE A 236 -0.65 -15.62 -21.87
C ILE A 236 -1.08 -14.43 -22.73
N PRO A 237 -2.26 -13.83 -22.48
CA PRO A 237 -2.74 -12.73 -23.30
C PRO A 237 -1.84 -11.50 -23.11
N LEU A 238 -1.64 -10.75 -24.19
CA LEU A 238 -0.99 -9.44 -24.12
C LEU A 238 -1.87 -8.48 -23.30
N CYS A 239 -1.20 -7.56 -22.62
CA CYS A 239 -1.90 -6.48 -21.95
C CYS A 239 -2.41 -5.44 -22.93
N GLU A 240 -3.66 -5.03 -22.74
CA GLU A 240 -4.16 -3.84 -23.41
C GLU A 240 -3.51 -2.58 -22.78
N PRO A 241 -3.25 -1.53 -23.58
CA PRO A 241 -2.78 -0.25 -23.07
C PRO A 241 -3.74 0.34 -22.03
N ALA A 242 -3.19 0.79 -20.92
CA ALA A 242 -3.95 1.32 -19.79
C ALA A 242 -3.63 2.80 -19.47
N ILE A 243 -2.48 3.32 -19.93
CA ILE A 243 -2.08 4.71 -19.68
C ILE A 243 -2.95 5.66 -20.50
N SER A 244 -3.73 6.50 -19.80
CA SER A 244 -4.58 7.54 -20.39
C SER A 244 -3.85 8.88 -20.49
N GLU A 245 -4.41 9.86 -21.20
CA GLU A 245 -3.86 11.22 -21.27
C GLU A 245 -3.71 11.86 -19.88
N THR A 246 -4.68 11.65 -18.98
CA THR A 246 -4.60 12.13 -17.61
C THR A 246 -3.41 11.51 -16.85
N HIS A 247 -3.17 10.21 -17.06
CA HIS A 247 -2.00 9.54 -16.49
C HIS A 247 -0.69 10.12 -17.05
N ILE A 248 -0.64 10.42 -18.35
CA ILE A 248 0.53 11.04 -19.00
C ILE A 248 0.83 12.40 -18.37
N GLU A 249 -0.18 13.23 -18.12
CA GLU A 249 0.00 14.53 -17.45
C GLU A 249 0.59 14.36 -16.04
N MET A 250 0.07 13.42 -15.26
CA MET A 250 0.60 13.12 -13.91
C MET A 250 2.04 12.61 -13.96
N LEU A 251 2.36 11.69 -14.87
CA LEU A 251 3.70 11.13 -15.04
C LEU A 251 4.71 12.22 -15.46
N LYS A 252 4.36 13.10 -16.38
CA LYS A 252 5.19 14.25 -16.78
C LYS A 252 5.44 15.20 -15.62
N GLU A 253 4.45 15.43 -14.78
CA GLU A 253 4.60 16.29 -13.62
C GLU A 253 5.48 15.65 -12.53
N ILE A 254 5.37 14.34 -12.31
CA ILE A 254 6.28 13.57 -11.45
C ILE A 254 7.72 13.73 -11.95
N GLU A 255 7.94 13.54 -13.24
CA GLU A 255 9.26 13.64 -13.87
C GLU A 255 9.83 15.06 -13.75
N ARG A 256 9.01 16.11 -13.98
CA ARG A 256 9.39 17.50 -13.75
C ARG A 256 9.92 17.73 -12.33
N ILE A 257 9.17 17.24 -11.31
CA ILE A 257 9.55 17.37 -9.91
C ILE A 257 10.89 16.65 -9.65
N PHE A 258 11.05 15.44 -10.18
CA PHE A 258 12.28 14.68 -10.01
C PHE A 258 13.49 15.37 -10.65
N LYS A 259 13.32 15.93 -11.85
CA LYS A 259 14.36 16.73 -12.50
C LYS A 259 14.75 17.97 -11.68
N GLU A 260 13.77 18.73 -11.23
CA GLU A 260 14.02 19.95 -10.44
C GLU A 260 14.74 19.66 -9.13
N LYS A 261 14.35 18.54 -8.46
CA LYS A 261 14.99 18.09 -7.22
C LYS A 261 16.29 17.32 -7.44
N LYS A 262 16.67 17.03 -8.70
CA LYS A 262 17.81 16.17 -9.08
C LYS A 262 17.73 14.79 -8.43
N THR A 263 16.56 14.21 -8.45
CA THR A 263 16.25 12.90 -7.88
C THR A 263 16.90 11.79 -8.73
N ASP A 264 17.65 10.87 -8.10
CA ASP A 264 17.95 9.56 -8.73
C ASP A 264 16.73 8.66 -8.56
N TYR A 265 16.07 8.30 -9.66
CA TYR A 265 14.84 7.53 -9.61
C TYR A 265 14.88 6.27 -10.46
N LYS A 266 14.06 5.30 -10.08
CA LYS A 266 13.85 4.05 -10.80
C LYS A 266 12.35 3.75 -10.87
N ILE A 267 11.88 3.39 -12.05
CA ILE A 267 10.51 2.94 -12.29
C ILE A 267 10.58 1.42 -12.49
N ILE A 268 9.90 0.67 -11.63
CA ILE A 268 9.93 -0.80 -11.64
C ILE A 268 8.56 -1.32 -12.01
N ILE A 269 8.47 -2.08 -13.12
CA ILE A 269 7.25 -2.78 -13.50
C ILE A 269 7.30 -4.18 -12.85
N SER A 270 6.32 -4.45 -12.00
CA SER A 270 6.27 -5.61 -11.13
C SER A 270 6.21 -6.96 -11.87
N PRO A 271 6.94 -8.00 -11.40
CA PRO A 271 6.80 -9.36 -11.88
C PRO A 271 5.54 -9.99 -11.29
N LEU A 272 4.39 -9.85 -11.96
CA LEU A 272 3.13 -10.41 -11.48
C LEU A 272 3.00 -11.89 -11.83
N TYR A 273 2.40 -12.69 -10.94
CA TYR A 273 2.20 -14.13 -11.13
C TYR A 273 1.46 -14.48 -12.42
N GLU A 274 0.55 -13.60 -12.86
CA GLU A 274 -0.22 -13.79 -14.10
C GLU A 274 0.62 -13.83 -15.38
N GLN A 275 1.91 -13.47 -15.33
CA GLN A 275 2.87 -13.46 -16.43
C GLN A 275 2.48 -12.61 -17.65
N LYS A 276 1.53 -11.71 -17.53
CA LYS A 276 1.19 -10.82 -18.62
C LYS A 276 2.27 -9.77 -18.82
N LYS A 277 2.71 -9.63 -20.07
CA LYS A 277 3.70 -8.59 -20.43
C LYS A 277 3.03 -7.22 -20.42
N PHE A 278 3.71 -6.23 -19.86
CA PHE A 278 3.26 -4.83 -19.89
C PHE A 278 3.08 -4.37 -21.35
N ALA A 279 2.05 -3.57 -21.63
CA ALA A 279 1.74 -3.17 -23.00
C ALA A 279 2.88 -2.36 -23.61
N GLU A 280 3.29 -2.68 -24.83
CA GLU A 280 4.40 -2.01 -25.51
C GLU A 280 4.15 -0.51 -25.65
N LYS A 281 2.92 -0.08 -25.96
CA LYS A 281 2.53 1.33 -26.03
C LYS A 281 2.73 2.04 -24.68
N ASP A 282 2.39 1.38 -23.58
CA ASP A 282 2.56 1.95 -22.25
C ASP A 282 4.05 2.01 -21.85
N MET A 283 4.85 0.99 -22.25
CA MET A 283 6.31 1.05 -22.10
C MET A 283 6.91 2.23 -22.83
N GLN A 284 6.56 2.44 -24.12
CA GLN A 284 7.04 3.58 -24.90
C GLN A 284 6.68 4.91 -24.24
N ILE A 285 5.50 5.03 -23.62
CA ILE A 285 5.11 6.24 -22.89
C ILE A 285 6.03 6.44 -21.67
N LEU A 286 6.29 5.40 -20.88
CA LEU A 286 7.16 5.51 -19.72
C LEU A 286 8.61 5.82 -20.11
N ASP A 287 9.14 5.15 -21.13
CA ASP A 287 10.49 5.38 -21.66
C ASP A 287 10.66 6.82 -22.21
N ASN A 288 9.64 7.34 -22.89
CA ASN A 288 9.67 8.70 -23.42
C ASN A 288 9.60 9.78 -22.32
N ILE A 289 8.93 9.50 -21.20
CA ILE A 289 8.79 10.46 -20.09
C ILE A 289 10.01 10.38 -19.17
N PHE A 290 10.38 9.18 -18.72
CA PHE A 290 11.38 9.01 -17.67
C PHE A 290 12.79 8.69 -18.20
N GLY A 291 12.93 8.30 -19.46
CA GLY A 291 14.15 7.73 -20.03
C GLY A 291 14.21 6.20 -19.83
N ALA A 292 14.54 5.48 -20.91
CA ALA A 292 14.58 4.00 -20.90
C ALA A 292 15.57 3.44 -19.84
N GLU A 293 16.62 4.19 -19.52
CA GLU A 293 17.62 3.82 -18.49
C GLU A 293 17.08 3.85 -17.07
N HIS A 294 15.91 4.47 -16.84
CA HIS A 294 15.25 4.55 -15.56
C HIS A 294 14.06 3.59 -15.40
N VAL A 295 13.64 2.92 -16.51
CA VAL A 295 12.47 2.03 -16.53
C VAL A 295 12.92 0.58 -16.58
N TYR A 296 12.54 -0.22 -15.59
CA TYR A 296 12.94 -1.62 -15.44
C TYR A 296 11.71 -2.51 -15.50
N ASP A 297 11.59 -3.28 -16.59
CA ASP A 297 10.43 -4.13 -16.84
C ASP A 297 10.70 -5.58 -16.43
N PHE A 298 10.06 -6.00 -15.32
CA PHE A 298 10.04 -7.39 -14.85
C PHE A 298 8.72 -8.10 -15.14
N SER A 299 7.85 -7.53 -15.97
CA SER A 299 6.59 -8.16 -16.38
C SER A 299 6.79 -9.30 -17.38
N GLY A 300 5.76 -10.10 -17.59
CA GLY A 300 5.79 -11.23 -18.52
C GLY A 300 6.42 -12.47 -17.94
N VAL A 301 6.80 -13.41 -18.81
CA VAL A 301 7.46 -14.67 -18.43
C VAL A 301 8.94 -14.41 -18.19
N ASN A 302 9.40 -14.69 -16.99
CA ASN A 302 10.80 -14.58 -16.57
C ASN A 302 11.04 -15.45 -15.33
N GLU A 303 12.30 -15.56 -14.88
CA GLU A 303 12.71 -16.39 -13.75
C GLU A 303 11.99 -16.06 -12.42
N PHE A 304 11.49 -14.83 -12.24
CA PHE A 304 10.69 -14.50 -11.05
C PHE A 304 9.28 -15.04 -11.16
N THR A 305 8.67 -14.96 -12.35
CA THR A 305 7.27 -15.30 -12.56
C THR A 305 7.04 -16.78 -12.88
N GLU A 306 8.07 -17.52 -13.27
CA GLU A 306 7.97 -18.96 -13.54
C GLU A 306 7.81 -19.78 -12.26
N ASP A 307 8.49 -19.40 -11.19
CA ASP A 307 8.44 -20.11 -9.92
C ASP A 307 7.42 -19.48 -8.95
N TYR A 308 6.32 -20.18 -8.65
CA TYR A 308 5.30 -19.71 -7.71
C TYR A 308 5.81 -19.61 -6.26
N HIS A 309 6.93 -20.25 -5.90
CA HIS A 309 7.57 -20.09 -4.60
C HIS A 309 8.13 -18.68 -4.37
N ASN A 310 8.23 -17.88 -5.42
CA ASN A 310 8.56 -16.47 -5.36
C ASN A 310 7.41 -15.58 -4.84
N TYR A 311 6.25 -16.16 -4.48
CA TYR A 311 5.05 -15.43 -4.09
C TYR A 311 4.53 -15.91 -2.75
N TYR A 312 3.89 -15.00 -2.00
CA TYR A 312 3.09 -15.33 -0.82
C TYR A 312 1.71 -15.87 -1.23
N GLU A 313 1.16 -15.35 -2.31
CA GLU A 313 -0.03 -15.76 -3.05
C GLU A 313 -0.01 -15.06 -4.42
N ALA A 314 -0.99 -15.30 -5.29
CA ALA A 314 -0.96 -14.83 -6.68
C ALA A 314 -0.79 -13.30 -6.88
N SER A 315 -1.03 -12.49 -5.86
CA SER A 315 -0.94 -11.02 -5.95
C SER A 315 0.36 -10.42 -5.41
N HIS A 316 1.05 -11.10 -4.49
CA HIS A 316 2.22 -10.54 -3.80
C HIS A 316 3.45 -11.42 -3.90
N TYR A 317 4.49 -10.90 -4.55
CA TYR A 317 5.79 -11.55 -4.57
C TYR A 317 6.58 -11.26 -3.29
N ARG A 318 7.52 -12.17 -2.97
CA ARG A 318 8.25 -12.21 -1.72
C ARG A 318 9.36 -11.14 -1.65
N ILE A 319 9.82 -10.87 -0.42
CA ILE A 319 10.95 -9.97 -0.14
C ILE A 319 12.22 -10.39 -0.91
N SER A 320 12.47 -11.70 -1.04
CA SER A 320 13.62 -12.22 -1.80
C SER A 320 13.63 -11.77 -3.26
N VAL A 321 12.43 -11.66 -3.88
CA VAL A 321 12.30 -11.13 -5.25
C VAL A 321 12.62 -9.65 -5.29
N GLY A 322 12.08 -8.86 -4.34
CA GLY A 322 12.39 -7.43 -4.23
C GLY A 322 13.88 -7.17 -4.03
N ASP A 323 14.54 -7.95 -3.16
CA ASP A 323 15.99 -7.85 -2.93
C ASP A 323 16.79 -8.14 -4.20
N GLU A 324 16.42 -9.16 -4.98
CA GLU A 324 17.12 -9.50 -6.23
C GLU A 324 16.85 -8.44 -7.33
N ILE A 325 15.63 -7.88 -7.40
CA ILE A 325 15.33 -6.75 -8.29
C ILE A 325 16.21 -5.55 -7.93
N LEU A 326 16.27 -5.15 -6.65
CA LEU A 326 17.14 -4.06 -6.21
C LEU A 326 18.59 -4.29 -6.59
N LYS A 327 19.10 -5.51 -6.40
CA LYS A 327 20.44 -5.87 -6.81
C LYS A 327 20.68 -5.64 -8.30
N ARG A 328 19.77 -6.09 -9.18
CA ARG A 328 19.89 -5.95 -10.64
C ARG A 328 19.89 -4.52 -11.13
N ILE A 329 18.96 -3.69 -10.59
CA ILE A 329 18.81 -2.31 -11.06
C ILE A 329 19.92 -1.38 -10.55
N TYR A 330 20.64 -1.77 -9.48
CA TYR A 330 21.76 -0.99 -8.93
C TYR A 330 23.14 -1.57 -9.22
N GLN A 331 23.27 -2.86 -9.48
CA GLN A 331 24.52 -3.44 -9.97
C GLN A 331 24.61 -3.18 -11.48
N LYS A 332 25.49 -2.25 -11.88
CA LYS A 332 25.85 -2.11 -13.29
C LYS A 332 26.35 -3.49 -13.76
N THR A 333 25.69 -4.05 -14.76
CA THR A 333 26.22 -5.18 -15.50
C THR A 333 27.55 -4.71 -16.11
N ASN A 334 28.69 -5.19 -15.56
CA ASN A 334 29.99 -4.97 -16.14
C ASN A 334 30.10 -5.68 -17.49
#